data_206fff28f08e78d2c49b5e58c4458d97
#
_entry.id   206fff28f08e78d2c49b5e58c4458d97
#
_cell.length_a   1.000
_cell.length_b   1.000
_cell.length_c   1.000
_cell.angle_alpha   90.00
_cell.angle_beta   90.00
_cell.angle_gamma   90.00
#
_symmetry.space_group_name_H-M   'P 1'
#
loop_
_entity.id
_entity.type
_entity.pdbx_description
1 polymer ?
#
loop_
_entity_poly.entity_id
_entity_poly.type
_entity_poly.pdbx_seq_one_letter_code
_entity_poly.pdbx_strand_id
1 'polypeptide(L)' 'MARGAVHTVPKDGDWTNELEGHSAESGLYPTKEEAVLAGRAVAKGLNVEHMIHDRDGHVRARHNYGRQTPDVAG' A
#
# COMPACT_ATOMS: atom_id res chain seq x y z
N MET A 1 17.69 -6.18 -3.83
CA MET A 1 16.59 -6.49 -4.43
C MET A 1 15.47 -5.61 -4.06
N ALA A 2 14.78 -5.11 -4.95
CA ALA A 2 13.69 -4.22 -4.69
C ALA A 2 12.54 -4.94 -4.09
N ARG A 3 11.85 -4.36 -3.16
CA ARG A 3 10.65 -4.93 -2.66
C ARG A 3 9.51 -4.40 -3.47
N GLY A 4 8.45 -5.07 -3.51
CA GLY A 4 7.28 -4.64 -4.23
C GLY A 4 6.50 -3.61 -3.46
N ALA A 5 5.61 -2.91 -4.13
CA ALA A 5 4.77 -1.92 -3.50
C ALA A 5 3.66 -2.58 -2.68
N VAL A 6 3.10 -1.83 -1.74
CA VAL A 6 1.93 -2.26 -1.02
C VAL A 6 0.72 -1.68 -1.75
N HIS A 7 -0.26 -2.49 -2.04
CA HIS A 7 -1.47 -2.06 -2.73
C HIS A 7 -2.67 -2.21 -1.81
N THR A 8 -3.42 -1.13 -1.62
CA THR A 8 -4.69 -1.19 -0.89
C THR A 8 -5.77 -1.34 -1.94
N VAL A 9 -6.47 -2.46 -1.91
CA VAL A 9 -7.42 -2.83 -2.96
C VAL A 9 -8.73 -3.33 -2.38
N PRO A 10 -9.81 -3.21 -3.14
CA PRO A 10 -11.09 -3.77 -2.68
C PRO A 10 -11.06 -5.29 -2.83
N LYS A 11 -11.75 -5.97 -1.95
CA LYS A 11 -11.86 -7.41 -2.03
C LYS A 11 -13.18 -7.87 -1.48
N ASP A 12 -14.08 -8.35 -2.34
CA ASP A 12 -15.37 -8.92 -1.94
C ASP A 12 -16.15 -8.02 -0.97
N GLY A 13 -16.23 -6.77 -1.28
CA GLY A 13 -16.98 -5.84 -0.44
C GLY A 13 -16.18 -5.22 0.68
N ASP A 14 -15.02 -5.78 0.98
CA ASP A 14 -14.14 -5.22 1.99
C ASP A 14 -12.90 -4.66 1.31
N TRP A 15 -11.87 -4.39 2.06
CA TRP A 15 -10.62 -3.87 1.54
C TRP A 15 -9.46 -4.64 2.15
N THR A 16 -8.38 -4.75 1.43
CA THR A 16 -7.22 -5.45 1.94
C THR A 16 -5.95 -4.78 1.42
N ASN A 17 -4.81 -5.19 1.93
CA ASN A 17 -3.53 -4.71 1.45
C ASN A 17 -2.74 -5.91 0.94
N GLU A 18 -2.16 -5.75 -0.23
CA GLU A 18 -1.36 -6.80 -0.85
C GLU A 18 0.02 -6.29 -1.11
N LEU A 19 1.02 -7.10 -0.84
CA LEU A 19 2.39 -6.71 -1.12
C LEU A 19 2.79 -7.39 -2.42
N GLU A 20 3.24 -6.63 -3.39
CA GLU A 20 3.65 -7.18 -4.68
C GLU A 20 4.67 -8.26 -4.46
N GLY A 21 4.54 -9.32 -5.21
CA GLY A 21 5.46 -10.42 -5.09
C GLY A 21 5.09 -11.42 -4.01
N HIS A 22 4.06 -11.14 -3.24
CA HIS A 22 3.60 -12.05 -2.22
C HIS A 22 2.12 -12.31 -2.41
N SER A 23 1.71 -13.52 -2.20
CA SER A 23 0.31 -13.84 -2.40
C SER A 23 -0.51 -13.65 -1.15
N ALA A 24 0.12 -13.44 -0.01
CA ALA A 24 -0.63 -13.32 1.22
C ALA A 24 -1.18 -11.92 1.40
N GLU A 25 -2.39 -11.83 1.89
CA GLU A 25 -3.01 -10.57 2.15
C GLU A 25 -2.83 -10.25 3.59
N SER A 26 -2.82 -8.99 3.95
CA SER A 26 -2.60 -8.61 5.31
C SER A 26 -3.86 -8.54 6.15
N GLY A 27 -4.96 -8.99 5.65
CA GLY A 27 -6.22 -9.01 6.40
C GLY A 27 -7.29 -8.24 5.66
N LEU A 28 -8.50 -8.31 6.17
CA LEU A 28 -9.62 -7.63 5.55
C LEU A 28 -10.07 -6.50 6.45
N TYR A 29 -10.41 -5.39 5.84
CA TYR A 29 -10.88 -4.21 6.57
C TYR A 29 -12.23 -3.80 6.01
N PRO A 30 -13.18 -3.43 6.84
CA PRO A 30 -14.52 -3.07 6.34
C PRO A 30 -14.54 -1.74 5.59
N THR A 31 -13.57 -0.87 5.82
CA THR A 31 -13.55 0.40 5.10
C THR A 31 -12.22 0.63 4.44
N LYS A 32 -12.25 1.47 3.41
CA LYS A 32 -11.04 1.83 2.70
C LYS A 32 -10.09 2.57 3.64
N GLU A 33 -10.62 3.45 4.47
CA GLU A 33 -9.80 4.24 5.36
C GLU A 33 -8.99 3.38 6.32
N GLU A 34 -9.60 2.34 6.84
CA GLU A 34 -8.91 1.45 7.74
C GLU A 34 -7.81 0.70 7.02
N ALA A 35 -8.10 0.23 5.82
CA ALA A 35 -7.11 -0.48 5.02
C ALA A 35 -5.95 0.44 4.65
N VAL A 36 -6.25 1.70 4.33
CA VAL A 36 -5.23 2.66 3.95
C VAL A 36 -4.29 2.92 5.13
N LEU A 37 -4.83 3.06 6.33
CA LEU A 37 -3.98 3.28 7.49
C LEU A 37 -3.05 2.10 7.72
N ALA A 38 -3.57 0.89 7.62
CA ALA A 38 -2.77 -0.29 7.82
C ALA A 38 -1.73 -0.43 6.70
N GLY A 39 -2.11 -0.17 5.46
CA GLY A 39 -1.19 -0.28 4.32
C GLY A 39 -0.07 0.74 4.39
N ARG A 40 -0.40 1.94 4.86
CA ARG A 40 0.61 2.98 5.00
C ARG A 40 1.67 2.54 6.02
N ALA A 41 1.25 1.98 7.13
CA ALA A 41 2.18 1.55 8.15
C ALA A 41 3.12 0.46 7.61
N VAL A 42 2.57 -0.47 6.82
CA VAL A 42 3.38 -1.52 6.23
C VAL A 42 4.35 -0.94 5.22
N ALA A 43 3.89 -0.05 4.35
CA ALA A 43 4.74 0.53 3.32
C ALA A 43 5.87 1.35 3.92
N LYS A 44 5.57 2.09 4.98
CA LYS A 44 6.60 2.86 5.64
C LYS A 44 7.61 1.95 6.31
N GLY A 45 7.15 0.90 6.93
CA GLY A 45 8.04 -0.05 7.60
C GLY A 45 8.96 -0.77 6.62
N LEU A 46 8.46 -1.02 5.39
CA LEU A 46 9.25 -1.70 4.39
C LEU A 46 9.99 -0.74 3.46
N ASN A 47 9.74 0.55 3.56
CA ASN A 47 10.32 1.55 2.70
C ASN A 47 10.00 1.27 1.24
N VAL A 48 8.72 1.10 0.95
CA VAL A 48 8.26 0.84 -0.42
C VAL A 48 7.13 1.80 -0.76
N GLU A 49 6.69 1.76 -2.00
CA GLU A 49 5.58 2.58 -2.44
C GLU A 49 4.28 2.04 -1.92
N HIS A 50 3.32 2.89 -1.66
CA HIS A 50 1.97 2.51 -1.25
C HIS A 50 1.02 3.02 -2.32
N MET A 51 0.31 2.10 -2.98
CA MET A 51 -0.64 2.45 -4.02
C MET A 51 -2.02 2.17 -3.51
N ILE A 52 -2.87 3.19 -3.55
CA ILE A 52 -4.24 3.08 -3.07
C ILE A 52 -5.16 3.04 -4.26
N HIS A 53 -5.93 1.98 -4.39
CA HIS A 53 -6.83 1.78 -5.51
C HIS A 53 -8.25 2.19 -5.11
N ASP A 54 -9.07 2.49 -6.09
CA ASP A 54 -10.47 2.76 -5.80
C ASP A 54 -11.27 1.50 -6.05
N ARG A 55 -12.59 1.59 -5.91
CA ARG A 55 -13.43 0.44 -6.04
C ARG A 55 -13.39 -0.17 -7.39
N ASP A 56 -12.97 0.56 -8.42
CA ASP A 56 -12.88 0.02 -9.76
C ASP A 56 -11.55 -0.64 -10.00
N GLY A 57 -10.65 -0.60 -9.05
CA GLY A 57 -9.33 -1.19 -9.21
C GLY A 57 -8.29 -0.27 -9.79
N HIS A 58 -8.64 0.98 -10.08
CA HIS A 58 -7.66 1.91 -10.63
C HIS A 58 -6.88 2.58 -9.50
N VAL A 59 -5.64 2.91 -9.76
CA VAL A 59 -4.81 3.58 -8.77
C VAL A 59 -5.28 5.02 -8.62
N ARG A 60 -5.65 5.39 -7.40
CA ARG A 60 -6.10 6.73 -7.14
C ARG A 60 -5.05 7.57 -6.48
N ALA A 61 -4.17 6.99 -5.69
CA ALA A 61 -3.13 7.72 -5.00
C ALA A 61 -1.91 6.85 -4.88
N ARG A 62 -0.75 7.50 -4.83
CA ARG A 62 0.50 6.79 -4.78
C ARG A 62 1.42 7.58 -3.89
N HIS A 63 2.00 6.94 -2.88
CA HIS A 63 2.92 7.56 -1.97
C HIS A 63 4.20 6.75 -1.93
N ASN A 64 5.32 7.37 -2.15
CA ASN A 64 6.58 6.65 -2.24
C ASN A 64 7.37 6.80 -0.96
N TYR A 65 7.43 5.75 -0.16
CA TYR A 65 8.20 5.74 1.06
C TYR A 65 9.58 5.10 0.86
N GLY A 66 9.81 4.59 -0.34
CA GLY A 66 11.06 3.95 -0.64
C GLY A 66 12.20 4.91 -0.86
N ARG A 67 11.96 6.13 -1.20
CA ARG A 67 12.92 7.03 -1.40
C ARG A 67 12.98 7.95 -0.35
N GLN A 68 13.26 7.66 0.71
CA GLN A 68 13.33 8.46 1.75
C GLN A 68 14.52 9.24 1.79
N THR A 69 15.23 9.42 0.96
CA THR A 69 16.40 10.01 0.98
C THR A 69 16.34 11.32 1.20
N PRO A 70 16.88 11.74 1.93
CA PRO A 70 16.84 12.99 2.24
C PRO A 70 17.68 13.72 1.39
N ASP A 71 17.89 13.68 0.93
CA ASP A 71 18.52 14.20 0.20
C ASP A 71 18.57 15.21 0.09
N VAL A 72 18.56 15.28 0.42
CA VAL A 72 18.62 15.91 0.24
C VAL A 72 18.87 16.56 0.34
N ALA A 73 18.95 16.57 0.49
CA ALA A 73 19.22 17.01 0.55
C ALA A 73 19.54 17.72 0.56
N GLY A 74 19.51 17.83 0.61
CA GLY A 74 19.99 18.60 0.66
C GLY A 74 20.05 18.87 0.86
#